data_31a75c1033a948f65cd9eee9b9dacb5d
#
_entry.id   31a75c1033a948f65cd9eee9b9dacb5d
#
_cell.length_a   1.000
_cell.length_b   1.000
_cell.length_c   1.000
_cell.angle_alpha   90.00
_cell.angle_beta   90.00
_cell.angle_gamma   90.00
#
_symmetry.space_group_name_H-M   'P 1'
#
loop_
_entity.id
_entity.type
_entity.pdbx_description
1 polymer ?
#
loop_
_entity_poly.entity_id
_entity_poly.type
_entity_poly.pdbx_seq_one_letter_code
_entity_poly.pdbx_strand_id
1 'polypeptide(L)'
;AFYKISQENDHDYLFKSRVIDVKQANNSYELDIENAQGEIEIVLSKWVINAAGLESDLVAHMVDQDFPRLRYSKGCYYKLSSKWRGAFKHLVYPLPDGKHGSLGIHLSFDETQMMRLGPSADWMDGKEENYDVEGYLLDQFYSEGCQYIRGLEKEDLSPDYAGIRPKIWMDENP
;
A
#
# COMPACT_ATOMS: atom_id res chain seq x y z
N ALA A 1 -1.89 -12.72 13.29
CA ALA A 1 -2.46 -12.24 14.56
C ALA A 1 -3.96 -11.98 14.42
N PHE A 2 -4.41 -11.03 13.56
CA PHE A 2 -5.83 -10.64 13.42
C PHE A 2 -6.77 -11.78 13.03
N TYR A 3 -6.38 -12.63 12.07
CA TYR A 3 -7.16 -13.80 11.67
C TYR A 3 -7.50 -14.71 12.84
N LYS A 4 -6.51 -15.03 13.70
CA LYS A 4 -6.72 -15.87 14.89
C LYS A 4 -7.68 -15.21 15.88
N ILE A 5 -7.50 -13.91 16.14
CA ILE A 5 -8.36 -13.15 17.06
C ILE A 5 -9.81 -13.12 16.57
N SER A 6 -10.02 -12.92 15.27
CA SER A 6 -11.37 -12.87 14.72
C SER A 6 -12.05 -14.25 14.70
N GLN A 7 -11.32 -15.33 14.46
CA GLN A 7 -11.86 -16.69 14.61
C GLN A 7 -12.33 -16.98 16.06
N GLU A 8 -11.61 -16.48 17.06
CA GLU A 8 -11.98 -16.60 18.46
C GLU A 8 -13.24 -15.78 18.82
N ASN A 9 -13.72 -14.91 17.91
CA ASN A 9 -14.92 -14.07 18.06
C ASN A 9 -16.02 -14.40 17.04
N ASP A 10 -16.11 -15.65 16.60
CA ASP A 10 -17.17 -16.17 15.72
C ASP A 10 -17.30 -15.41 14.37
N HIS A 11 -16.17 -15.04 13.78
CA HIS A 11 -16.15 -14.44 12.43
C HIS A 11 -15.84 -15.50 11.38
N ASP A 12 -16.63 -15.51 10.32
CA ASP A 12 -16.43 -16.38 9.17
C ASP A 12 -15.48 -15.75 8.14
N TYR A 13 -14.71 -16.61 7.47
CA TYR A 13 -13.81 -16.24 6.39
C TYR A 13 -14.09 -17.07 5.15
N LEU A 14 -14.43 -16.41 4.07
CA LEU A 14 -14.58 -17.04 2.75
C LEU A 14 -13.28 -16.79 1.95
N PHE A 15 -12.31 -17.68 2.11
CA PHE A 15 -11.07 -17.62 1.33
C PHE A 15 -11.29 -18.05 -0.12
N LYS A 16 -10.47 -17.51 -1.04
CA LYS A 16 -10.57 -17.77 -2.48
C LYS A 16 -11.95 -17.44 -3.05
N SER A 17 -12.58 -16.46 -2.46
CA SER A 17 -13.89 -15.97 -2.88
C SER A 17 -13.79 -14.48 -3.22
N ARG A 18 -14.52 -14.06 -4.23
CA ARG A 18 -14.52 -12.69 -4.74
C ARG A 18 -15.93 -12.14 -4.75
N VAL A 19 -16.11 -10.95 -4.21
CA VAL A 19 -17.33 -10.18 -4.41
C VAL A 19 -17.35 -9.70 -5.86
N ILE A 20 -18.36 -10.10 -6.63
CA ILE A 20 -18.50 -9.76 -8.04
C ILE A 20 -19.61 -8.76 -8.31
N ASP A 21 -20.56 -8.62 -7.38
CA ASP A 21 -21.60 -7.59 -7.42
C ASP A 21 -22.06 -7.23 -6.00
N VAL A 22 -22.51 -5.98 -5.81
CA VAL A 22 -23.12 -5.47 -4.58
C VAL A 22 -24.34 -4.65 -4.95
N LYS A 23 -25.51 -5.12 -4.54
CA LYS A 23 -26.79 -4.44 -4.78
C LYS A 23 -27.35 -3.89 -3.48
N GLN A 24 -27.74 -2.63 -3.48
CA GLN A 24 -28.46 -2.04 -2.35
C GLN A 24 -29.94 -2.38 -2.45
N ALA A 25 -30.51 -2.96 -1.41
CA ALA A 25 -31.91 -3.37 -1.34
C ALA A 25 -32.51 -2.85 -0.02
N ASN A 26 -33.32 -1.79 -0.08
CA ASN A 26 -33.93 -1.15 1.10
C ASN A 26 -32.86 -0.78 2.18
N ASN A 27 -32.88 -1.49 3.32
CA ASN A 27 -31.96 -1.29 4.45
C ASN A 27 -30.87 -2.38 4.54
N SER A 28 -30.55 -3.04 3.44
CA SER A 28 -29.58 -4.12 3.38
C SER A 28 -28.84 -4.09 2.06
N TYR A 29 -27.82 -4.93 1.96
CA TYR A 29 -27.06 -5.20 0.75
C TYR A 29 -27.14 -6.67 0.41
N GLU A 30 -27.24 -6.97 -0.87
CA GLU A 30 -27.09 -8.29 -1.45
C GLU A 30 -25.73 -8.33 -2.15
N LEU A 31 -24.91 -9.31 -1.79
CA LEU A 31 -23.57 -9.50 -2.37
C LEU A 31 -23.56 -10.82 -3.13
N ASP A 32 -23.18 -10.76 -4.40
CA ASP A 32 -22.88 -11.94 -5.21
C ASP A 32 -21.39 -12.27 -4.99
N ILE A 33 -21.12 -13.47 -4.46
CA ILE A 33 -19.76 -13.92 -4.12
C ILE A 33 -19.43 -15.16 -4.95
N GLU A 34 -18.41 -15.04 -5.80
CA GLU A 34 -17.90 -16.14 -6.60
C GLU A 34 -16.80 -16.89 -5.83
N ASN A 35 -16.90 -18.20 -5.73
CA ASN A 35 -15.88 -19.06 -5.13
C ASN A 35 -14.83 -19.54 -6.16
N ALA A 36 -13.83 -20.29 -5.72
CA ALA A 36 -12.74 -20.80 -6.57
C ALA A 36 -13.21 -21.79 -7.65
N GLN A 37 -14.43 -22.30 -7.57
CA GLN A 37 -15.05 -23.20 -8.54
C GLN A 37 -15.92 -22.46 -9.56
N GLY A 38 -16.07 -21.14 -9.41
CA GLY A 38 -16.94 -20.31 -10.24
C GLY A 38 -18.42 -20.38 -9.84
N GLU A 39 -18.73 -20.94 -8.67
CA GLU A 39 -20.09 -20.97 -8.14
C GLU A 39 -20.40 -19.65 -7.43
N ILE A 40 -21.60 -19.14 -7.60
CA ILE A 40 -22.04 -17.87 -7.00
C ILE A 40 -22.92 -18.16 -5.78
N GLU A 41 -22.53 -17.58 -4.65
CA GLU A 41 -23.30 -17.56 -3.42
C GLU A 41 -23.83 -16.14 -3.18
N ILE A 42 -25.09 -16.02 -2.74
CA ILE A 42 -25.71 -14.74 -2.40
C ILE A 42 -25.67 -14.57 -0.88
N VAL A 43 -25.05 -13.47 -0.43
CA VAL A 43 -24.99 -13.09 0.98
C VAL A 43 -25.76 -11.81 1.22
N LEU A 44 -26.65 -11.83 2.21
CA LEU A 44 -27.38 -10.64 2.65
C LEU A 44 -26.72 -10.03 3.88
N SER A 45 -26.48 -8.73 3.84
CA SER A 45 -25.86 -7.99 4.96
C SER A 45 -26.50 -6.63 5.17
N LYS A 46 -26.52 -6.17 6.42
CA LYS A 46 -26.95 -4.79 6.76
C LYS A 46 -25.85 -3.77 6.46
N TRP A 47 -24.61 -4.18 6.44
CA TRP A 47 -23.42 -3.33 6.26
C TRP A 47 -22.42 -4.01 5.34
N VAL A 48 -21.78 -3.23 4.50
CA VAL A 48 -20.63 -3.65 3.70
C VAL A 48 -19.47 -2.73 4.01
N ILE A 49 -18.34 -3.30 4.39
CA ILE A 49 -17.09 -2.56 4.61
C ILE A 49 -16.16 -2.87 3.45
N ASN A 50 -15.96 -1.88 2.58
CA ASN A 50 -15.04 -2.01 1.46
C ASN A 50 -13.60 -1.84 1.94
N ALA A 51 -12.86 -2.92 2.02
CA ALA A 51 -11.43 -2.96 2.35
C ALA A 51 -10.62 -3.66 1.23
N ALA A 52 -11.06 -3.52 -0.04
CA ALA A 52 -10.51 -4.24 -1.18
C ALA A 52 -9.17 -3.69 -1.71
N GLY A 53 -8.50 -2.79 -0.96
CA GLY A 53 -7.14 -2.32 -1.29
C GLY A 53 -7.07 -1.68 -2.68
N LEU A 54 -6.26 -2.24 -3.57
CA LEU A 54 -6.08 -1.74 -4.93
C LEU A 54 -7.34 -1.89 -5.82
N GLU A 55 -8.34 -2.63 -5.38
CA GLU A 55 -9.62 -2.82 -6.09
C GLU A 55 -10.81 -2.14 -5.41
N SER A 56 -10.54 -1.27 -4.43
CA SER A 56 -11.61 -0.65 -3.66
C SER A 56 -12.51 0.27 -4.48
N ASP A 57 -12.03 0.88 -5.55
CA ASP A 57 -12.87 1.64 -6.49
C ASP A 57 -13.80 0.73 -7.29
N LEU A 58 -13.36 -0.47 -7.68
CA LEU A 58 -14.19 -1.44 -8.38
C LEU A 58 -15.39 -1.87 -7.52
N VAL A 59 -15.12 -2.15 -6.25
CA VAL A 59 -16.17 -2.50 -5.29
C VAL A 59 -17.11 -1.30 -5.02
N ALA A 60 -16.54 -0.09 -4.91
CA ALA A 60 -17.34 1.11 -4.73
C ALA A 60 -18.29 1.37 -5.92
N HIS A 61 -17.81 1.16 -7.17
CA HIS A 61 -18.62 1.33 -8.38
C HIS A 61 -19.79 0.35 -8.51
N MET A 62 -19.78 -0.77 -7.79
CA MET A 62 -20.94 -1.67 -7.76
C MET A 62 -22.16 -1.00 -7.10
N VAL A 63 -21.92 -0.02 -6.21
CA VAL A 63 -22.98 0.69 -5.47
C VAL A 63 -23.14 2.14 -5.94
N ASP A 64 -22.03 2.79 -6.24
CA ASP A 64 -21.97 4.20 -6.65
C ASP A 64 -21.09 4.34 -7.89
N GLN A 65 -21.73 4.48 -9.06
CA GLN A 65 -21.04 4.58 -10.34
C GLN A 65 -20.25 5.89 -10.51
N ASP A 66 -20.57 6.91 -9.74
CA ASP A 66 -19.89 8.21 -9.75
C ASP A 66 -18.67 8.24 -8.81
N PHE A 67 -18.40 7.15 -8.08
CA PHE A 67 -17.23 7.08 -7.23
C PHE A 67 -15.93 7.30 -8.03
N PRO A 68 -15.00 8.16 -7.59
CA PRO A 68 -13.79 8.47 -8.35
C PRO A 68 -12.89 7.22 -8.50
N ARG A 69 -12.27 7.10 -9.69
CA ARG A 69 -11.28 6.06 -9.95
C ARG A 69 -10.01 6.29 -9.13
N LEU A 70 -9.38 5.19 -8.71
CA LEU A 70 -8.11 5.25 -8.04
C LEU A 70 -6.96 5.49 -9.02
N ARG A 71 -5.98 6.24 -8.56
CA ARG A 71 -4.63 6.26 -9.13
C ARG A 71 -3.67 5.57 -8.17
N TYR A 72 -2.57 5.09 -8.71
CA TYR A 72 -1.63 4.27 -7.94
C TYR A 72 -0.28 4.95 -7.86
N SER A 73 0.34 4.84 -6.69
CA SER A 73 1.70 5.31 -6.47
C SER A 73 2.54 4.18 -5.90
N LYS A 74 3.62 3.83 -6.60
CA LYS A 74 4.61 2.87 -6.15
C LYS A 74 5.59 3.55 -5.21
N GLY A 75 5.86 2.93 -4.07
CA GLY A 75 6.86 3.36 -3.11
C GLY A 75 7.90 2.27 -2.93
N CYS A 76 9.12 2.53 -3.37
CA CYS A 76 10.26 1.63 -3.22
C CYS A 76 11.04 1.91 -1.94
N TYR A 77 11.67 0.87 -1.40
CA TYR A 77 12.55 0.96 -0.25
C TYR A 77 13.92 0.35 -0.57
N TYR A 78 14.95 0.98 -0.02
CA TYR A 78 16.32 0.48 -0.01
C TYR A 78 16.74 0.21 1.44
N LYS A 79 17.25 -0.98 1.71
CA LYS A 79 17.84 -1.30 3.03
C LYS A 79 19.28 -0.85 3.09
N LEU A 80 19.68 -0.42 4.29
CA LEU A 80 21.06 -0.11 4.60
C LEU A 80 21.83 -1.39 4.99
N SER A 81 23.12 -1.41 4.73
CA SER A 81 24.01 -2.48 5.14
C SER A 81 24.03 -2.66 6.68
N SER A 82 24.44 -3.82 7.13
CA SER A 82 24.43 -4.18 8.55
C SER A 82 25.25 -3.28 9.44
N LYS A 83 26.23 -2.53 8.90
CA LYS A 83 27.02 -1.54 9.66
C LYS A 83 26.15 -0.43 10.26
N TRP A 84 24.98 -0.17 9.67
CA TRP A 84 24.05 0.85 10.12
C TRP A 84 22.99 0.34 11.12
N ARG A 85 22.99 -0.96 11.44
CA ARG A 85 22.01 -1.54 12.36
C ARG A 85 22.06 -0.85 13.72
N GLY A 86 20.92 -0.29 14.14
CA GLY A 86 20.80 0.41 15.42
C GLY A 86 21.56 1.74 15.50
N ALA A 87 22.08 2.26 14.37
CA ALA A 87 22.80 3.54 14.36
C ALA A 87 21.90 4.74 14.70
N PHE A 88 20.60 4.60 14.43
CA PHE A 88 19.60 5.63 14.74
C PHE A 88 18.54 5.07 15.70
N LYS A 89 18.14 5.89 16.67
CA LYS A 89 17.12 5.55 17.67
C LYS A 89 15.74 6.10 17.31
N HIS A 90 15.68 6.96 16.31
CA HIS A 90 14.44 7.64 15.88
C HIS A 90 14.33 7.57 14.37
N LEU A 91 13.09 7.61 13.88
CA LEU A 91 12.80 7.84 12.46
C LEU A 91 13.27 9.26 12.09
N VAL A 92 13.86 9.40 10.91
CA VAL A 92 14.36 10.70 10.43
C VAL A 92 13.68 11.02 9.10
N TYR A 93 13.00 12.15 9.07
CA TYR A 93 12.28 12.63 7.90
C TYR A 93 12.94 13.91 7.37
N PRO A 94 13.11 14.06 6.05
CA PRO A 94 13.43 15.33 5.47
C PRO A 94 12.29 16.33 5.67
N LEU A 95 12.56 17.61 5.52
CA LEU A 95 11.49 18.60 5.48
C LEU A 95 10.68 18.41 4.19
N PRO A 96 9.33 18.35 4.27
CA PRO A 96 8.50 18.23 3.07
C PRO A 96 8.74 19.43 2.13
N ASP A 97 8.98 19.15 0.86
CA ASP A 97 9.17 20.19 -0.17
C ASP A 97 7.86 20.83 -0.64
N GLY A 98 6.72 20.29 -0.21
CA GLY A 98 5.37 20.75 -0.55
C GLY A 98 4.95 20.50 -2.00
N LYS A 99 5.82 19.95 -2.85
CA LYS A 99 5.56 19.83 -4.30
C LYS A 99 4.96 18.49 -4.71
N HIS A 100 5.16 17.44 -3.93
CA HIS A 100 4.83 16.07 -4.36
C HIS A 100 3.83 15.33 -3.47
N GLY A 101 3.26 15.96 -2.44
CA GLY A 101 2.33 15.31 -1.51
C GLY A 101 2.92 14.06 -0.82
N SER A 102 4.24 13.96 -0.78
CA SER A 102 5.05 12.88 -0.19
C SER A 102 5.88 13.43 0.95
N LEU A 103 6.18 12.57 1.92
CA LEU A 103 7.11 12.88 3.03
C LEU A 103 8.58 12.84 2.62
N GLY A 104 8.87 12.56 1.33
CA GLY A 104 10.22 12.33 0.86
C GLY A 104 10.78 10.97 1.30
N ILE A 105 11.93 10.60 0.76
CA ILE A 105 12.67 9.41 1.19
C ILE A 105 13.19 9.65 2.61
N HIS A 106 12.70 8.88 3.57
CA HIS A 106 13.04 9.02 4.98
C HIS A 106 13.72 7.76 5.53
N LEU A 107 14.36 7.90 6.69
CA LEU A 107 14.97 6.79 7.39
C LEU A 107 13.96 6.12 8.32
N SER A 108 13.81 4.83 8.17
CA SER A 108 13.01 3.98 9.04
C SER A 108 13.78 2.71 9.43
N PHE A 109 13.23 1.96 10.36
CA PHE A 109 13.78 0.66 10.78
C PHE A 109 12.66 -0.27 11.23
N ASP A 110 12.92 -1.56 11.13
CA ASP A 110 12.02 -2.60 11.62
C ASP A 110 12.35 -3.05 13.05
N GLU A 111 11.62 -4.04 13.55
CA GLU A 111 11.80 -4.62 14.89
C GLU A 111 13.20 -5.20 15.09
N THR A 112 13.89 -5.59 14.02
CA THR A 112 15.27 -6.09 14.06
C THR A 112 16.32 -4.98 14.03
N GLN A 113 15.90 -3.72 14.03
CA GLN A 113 16.75 -2.53 13.88
C GLN A 113 17.48 -2.45 12.53
N MET A 114 16.97 -3.15 11.51
CA MET A 114 17.45 -3.00 10.14
C MET A 114 16.95 -1.67 9.57
N MET A 115 17.89 -0.84 9.14
CA MET A 115 17.59 0.50 8.61
C MET A 115 17.19 0.46 7.15
N ARG A 116 16.26 1.33 6.77
CA ARG A 116 15.74 1.51 5.42
C ARG A 116 15.58 2.97 5.07
N LEU A 117 15.81 3.28 3.82
CA LEU A 117 15.42 4.54 3.18
C LEU A 117 14.17 4.31 2.34
N GLY A 118 13.25 5.24 2.37
CA GLY A 118 12.01 5.17 1.59
C GLY A 118 10.77 5.61 2.36
N PRO A 119 9.61 5.55 1.70
CA PRO A 119 9.45 5.14 0.30
C PRO A 119 9.81 6.25 -0.70
N SER A 120 10.07 5.87 -1.95
CA SER A 120 9.86 6.76 -3.08
C SER A 120 8.36 6.99 -3.31
N ALA A 121 7.99 7.86 -4.25
CA ALA A 121 6.60 8.15 -4.56
C ALA A 121 6.41 8.35 -6.06
N ASP A 122 6.37 7.25 -6.80
CA ASP A 122 6.31 7.24 -8.24
C ASP A 122 4.88 6.93 -8.71
N TRP A 123 4.29 7.83 -9.50
CA TRP A 123 2.97 7.58 -10.08
C TRP A 123 3.06 6.48 -11.15
N MET A 124 2.06 5.60 -11.14
CA MET A 124 1.95 4.49 -12.09
C MET A 124 0.94 4.82 -13.18
N ASP A 125 1.23 4.38 -14.40
CA ASP A 125 0.33 4.55 -15.56
C ASP A 125 -0.86 3.56 -15.58
N GLY A 126 -1.03 2.78 -14.53
CA GLY A 126 -2.10 1.80 -14.40
C GLY A 126 -1.96 0.98 -13.13
N LYS A 127 -2.76 -0.09 -13.06
CA LYS A 127 -2.80 -1.01 -11.92
C LYS A 127 -1.92 -2.25 -12.15
N GLU A 128 -0.73 -2.09 -12.70
CA GLU A 128 0.21 -3.21 -12.79
C GLU A 128 0.82 -3.50 -11.41
N GLU A 129 0.57 -4.68 -10.88
CA GLU A 129 1.10 -5.09 -9.58
C GLU A 129 2.56 -5.56 -9.69
N ASN A 130 3.44 -4.62 -10.01
CA ASN A 130 4.88 -4.85 -10.02
C ASN A 130 5.51 -4.33 -8.72
N TYR A 131 5.99 -5.23 -7.89
CA TYR A 131 6.64 -4.95 -6.60
C TYR A 131 8.17 -5.01 -6.66
N ASP A 132 8.77 -5.12 -7.84
CA ASP A 132 10.23 -5.11 -8.00
C ASP A 132 10.79 -3.73 -7.67
N VAL A 133 11.95 -3.71 -7.03
CA VAL A 133 12.68 -2.47 -6.73
C VAL A 133 13.81 -2.30 -7.75
N GLU A 134 13.65 -1.30 -8.58
CA GLU A 134 14.54 -1.05 -9.71
C GLU A 134 15.91 -0.52 -9.27
N GLY A 135 16.98 -1.12 -9.79
CA GLY A 135 18.35 -0.74 -9.43
C GLY A 135 18.74 0.69 -9.81
N TYR A 136 18.07 1.28 -10.83
CA TYR A 136 18.34 2.66 -11.25
C TYR A 136 17.93 3.71 -10.21
N LEU A 137 17.08 3.37 -9.25
CA LEU A 137 16.69 4.26 -8.16
C LEU A 137 17.81 4.47 -7.12
N LEU A 138 18.88 3.69 -7.17
CA LEU A 138 19.99 3.77 -6.20
C LEU A 138 20.55 5.18 -6.08
N ASP A 139 20.75 5.87 -7.19
CA ASP A 139 21.33 7.21 -7.20
C ASP A 139 20.43 8.24 -6.50
N GLN A 140 19.13 8.13 -6.67
CA GLN A 140 18.15 8.97 -5.99
C GLN A 140 18.20 8.71 -4.48
N PHE A 141 18.09 7.44 -4.04
CA PHE A 141 18.10 7.08 -2.63
C PHE A 141 19.39 7.48 -1.94
N TYR A 142 20.53 7.33 -2.61
CA TYR A 142 21.82 7.78 -2.12
C TYR A 142 21.87 9.30 -1.96
N SER A 143 21.50 10.04 -3.00
CA SER A 143 21.52 11.51 -3.00
C SER A 143 20.64 12.09 -1.90
N GLU A 144 19.40 11.57 -1.74
CA GLU A 144 18.49 12.04 -0.70
C GLU A 144 18.95 11.60 0.69
N GLY A 145 19.43 10.37 0.85
CA GLY A 145 19.95 9.86 2.13
C GLY A 145 21.16 10.63 2.64
N CYS A 146 22.07 11.04 1.76
CA CYS A 146 23.26 11.82 2.11
C CYS A 146 22.94 13.20 2.71
N GLN A 147 21.74 13.73 2.50
CA GLN A 147 21.32 15.02 3.06
C GLN A 147 21.26 14.97 4.60
N TYR A 148 21.02 13.81 5.19
CA TYR A 148 20.83 13.67 6.64
C TYR A 148 21.59 12.48 7.26
N ILE A 149 22.18 11.58 6.46
CA ILE A 149 23.01 10.47 6.94
C ILE A 149 24.48 10.74 6.59
N ARG A 150 25.25 11.21 7.55
CA ARG A 150 26.68 11.46 7.33
C ARG A 150 27.44 10.14 7.15
N GLY A 151 28.25 10.05 6.10
CA GLY A 151 29.08 8.87 5.83
C GLY A 151 28.35 7.70 5.19
N LEU A 152 27.15 7.95 4.65
CA LEU A 152 26.47 6.99 3.79
C LEU A 152 27.26 6.81 2.49
N GLU A 153 27.43 5.58 2.04
CA GLU A 153 28.05 5.20 0.77
C GLU A 153 27.04 4.47 -0.11
N LYS A 154 27.19 4.50 -1.44
CA LYS A 154 26.25 3.80 -2.34
C LYS A 154 26.19 2.30 -2.08
N GLU A 155 27.33 1.72 -1.74
CA GLU A 155 27.52 0.31 -1.41
C GLU A 155 26.77 -0.11 -0.13
N ASP A 156 26.35 0.87 0.67
CA ASP A 156 25.51 0.61 1.84
C ASP A 156 24.07 0.32 1.48
N LEU A 157 23.65 0.70 0.28
CA LEU A 157 22.25 0.61 -0.14
C LEU A 157 22.03 -0.59 -1.07
N SER A 158 20.99 -1.33 -0.81
CA SER A 158 20.51 -2.39 -1.70
C SER A 158 18.99 -2.38 -1.77
N PRO A 159 18.40 -2.73 -2.94
CA PRO A 159 16.96 -2.87 -3.08
C PRO A 159 16.36 -3.76 -1.99
N ASP A 160 15.20 -3.39 -1.46
CA ASP A 160 14.52 -4.16 -0.41
C ASP A 160 13.11 -4.58 -0.88
N TYR A 161 12.10 -3.75 -0.68
CA TYR A 161 10.75 -4.05 -1.10
C TYR A 161 10.05 -2.81 -1.65
N ALA A 162 8.93 -3.02 -2.34
CA ALA A 162 8.05 -1.96 -2.77
C ALA A 162 6.61 -2.21 -2.28
N GLY A 163 5.85 -1.14 -2.20
CA GLY A 163 4.42 -1.16 -1.97
C GLY A 163 3.69 -0.32 -3.00
N ILE A 164 2.45 -0.66 -3.30
CA ILE A 164 1.57 0.13 -4.18
C ILE A 164 0.46 0.73 -3.31
N ARG A 165 0.30 2.03 -3.40
CA ARG A 165 -0.70 2.78 -2.64
C ARG A 165 -1.79 3.28 -3.58
N PRO A 166 -3.05 2.87 -3.36
CA PRO A 166 -4.18 3.47 -4.05
C PRO A 166 -4.45 4.87 -3.47
N LYS A 167 -4.74 5.82 -4.33
CA LYS A 167 -5.11 7.19 -3.97
C LYS A 167 -6.36 7.61 -4.71
N ILE A 168 -7.32 8.21 -4.01
CA ILE A 168 -8.44 8.89 -4.63
C ILE A 168 -7.87 10.13 -5.31
N TRP A 169 -8.12 10.26 -6.61
CA TRP A 169 -7.72 11.42 -7.38
C TRP A 169 -8.93 12.34 -7.56
N MET A 170 -8.83 13.54 -7.05
CA MET A 170 -9.78 14.61 -7.33
C MET A 170 -9.08 15.63 -8.22
N ASP A 171 -9.70 16.01 -9.34
CA ASP A 171 -9.07 16.80 -10.41
C ASP A 171 -8.58 18.21 -9.97
N GLU A 172 -8.84 18.62 -8.74
CA GLU A 172 -8.50 19.95 -8.25
C GLU A 172 -7.29 20.01 -7.30
N ASN A 173 -6.69 18.85 -6.91
CA ASN A 173 -5.45 18.85 -6.12
C ASN A 173 -4.71 17.50 -6.30
N PRO A 174 -3.49 17.54 -6.86
CA PRO A 174 -2.63 16.37 -6.93
C PRO A 174 -2.04 15.96 -5.57
#